data_12f7ab0afbfe92e24b84f437997908ef
#
_entry.id   12f7ab0afbfe92e24b84f437997908ef
#
_cell.length_a   1.000
_cell.length_b   1.000
_cell.length_c   1.000
_cell.angle_alpha   90.00
_cell.angle_beta   90.00
_cell.angle_gamma   90.00
#
_symmetry.space_group_name_H-M   'P 1'
#
loop_
_entity.id
_entity.type
_entity.pdbx_description
1 polymer ?
#
loop_
_entity_poly.entity_id
_entity_poly.type
_entity_poly.pdbx_seq_one_letter_code
_entity_poly.pdbx_strand_id
1 'polypeptide(L)'
;IDALVPIGRGQRELIIGDRQTGKTTIAIDAILNQKGQDMICIYVAIGQKESTVRTQVETLRQYGALDYTIVVTASASQPSPLLFLAPYAGVAMAEEFMYNGKHVLIVYDDLSKQAVAYRELSLLLRRPPGREAFPGDVFYLHSRLLERSAKVSDELGGGSITALPFIETQAGDISAYIATNVISITDGQIFLQDSLFNSGIRPAIDAGSSVSRVGGSAQIKAMKKVAGTLRIDLASYRELEAFTKFGSDLDAATQAKLNRGRRTVEVLKQPVHEPLTVEKQVVILYALTHGFLDSVPVDDILRFEEELFAFVEAHHAEIFETIRTTKDLPSEETMDAVITDFVNQSSFK
;
A
#
# COMPACT_ATOMS: atom_id res chain seq x y z
N ILE A 1 -0.72 1.46 4.82
CA ILE A 1 -1.30 2.08 3.60
C ILE A 1 -2.63 2.69 3.96
N ASP A 2 -3.62 1.92 4.38
CA ASP A 2 -5.00 2.39 4.63
C ASP A 2 -5.10 3.57 5.61
N ALA A 3 -4.23 3.60 6.63
CA ALA A 3 -4.20 4.67 7.62
C ALA A 3 -3.50 5.95 7.13
N LEU A 4 -2.39 5.81 6.36
CA LEU A 4 -1.48 6.93 6.06
C LEU A 4 -1.52 7.39 4.60
N VAL A 5 -1.73 6.48 3.66
CA VAL A 5 -1.70 6.72 2.20
C VAL A 5 -2.86 5.96 1.54
N PRO A 6 -4.11 6.29 1.92
CA PRO A 6 -5.29 5.53 1.48
C PRO A 6 -5.51 5.66 -0.03
N ILE A 7 -5.94 4.54 -0.63
CA ILE A 7 -6.16 4.42 -2.07
C ILE A 7 -7.65 4.25 -2.36
N GLY A 8 -8.21 5.14 -3.17
CA GLY A 8 -9.60 5.08 -3.62
C GLY A 8 -9.77 4.25 -4.88
N ARG A 9 -10.97 3.68 -5.08
CA ARG A 9 -11.31 2.95 -6.31
C ARG A 9 -11.30 3.90 -7.51
N GLY A 10 -10.51 3.58 -8.52
CA GLY A 10 -10.27 4.42 -9.69
C GLY A 10 -9.00 5.25 -9.62
N GLN A 11 -8.26 5.22 -8.51
CA GLN A 11 -7.02 5.96 -8.30
C GLN A 11 -5.82 5.23 -8.94
N ARG A 12 -4.83 6.01 -9.35
CA ARG A 12 -3.51 5.54 -9.78
C ARG A 12 -2.51 5.87 -8.69
N GLU A 13 -2.04 4.86 -7.97
CA GLU A 13 -1.08 5.05 -6.88
C GLU A 13 0.22 4.34 -7.21
N LEU A 14 1.29 5.13 -7.38
CA LEU A 14 2.61 4.60 -7.71
C LEU A 14 3.24 3.91 -6.50
N ILE A 15 3.79 2.71 -6.69
CA ILE A 15 4.66 2.07 -5.70
C ILE A 15 6.10 2.17 -6.21
N ILE A 16 6.93 2.94 -5.52
CA ILE A 16 8.28 3.29 -5.95
C ILE A 16 9.31 2.96 -4.86
N GLY A 17 10.45 2.42 -5.27
CA GLY A 17 11.56 2.08 -4.38
C GLY A 17 12.57 1.15 -5.04
N ASP A 18 13.67 0.89 -4.37
CA ASP A 18 14.75 0.04 -4.86
C ASP A 18 14.34 -1.43 -4.98
N ARG A 19 15.21 -2.24 -5.55
CA ARG A 19 14.97 -3.70 -5.63
C ARG A 19 14.81 -4.30 -4.24
N GLN A 20 13.92 -5.30 -4.10
CA GLN A 20 13.72 -6.07 -2.88
C GLN A 20 13.26 -5.26 -1.65
N THR A 21 12.69 -4.07 -1.83
CA THR A 21 12.10 -3.26 -0.75
C THR A 21 10.69 -3.66 -0.36
N GLY A 22 10.12 -4.69 -1.01
CA GLY A 22 8.78 -5.19 -0.71
C GLY A 22 7.66 -4.68 -1.62
N LYS A 23 7.96 -4.04 -2.78
CA LYS A 23 6.93 -3.56 -3.73
C LYS A 23 5.93 -4.66 -4.12
N THR A 24 6.43 -5.80 -4.58
CA THR A 24 5.59 -6.93 -4.99
C THR A 24 4.80 -7.52 -3.83
N THR A 25 5.36 -7.56 -2.62
CA THR A 25 4.66 -8.01 -1.42
C THR A 25 3.43 -7.15 -1.14
N ILE A 26 3.56 -5.82 -1.19
CA ILE A 26 2.44 -4.89 -1.00
C ILE A 26 1.32 -5.16 -2.02
N ALA A 27 1.68 -5.37 -3.29
CA ALA A 27 0.68 -5.65 -4.31
C ALA A 27 -0.01 -7.01 -4.14
N ILE A 28 0.75 -8.04 -3.78
CA ILE A 28 0.17 -9.37 -3.49
C ILE A 28 -0.77 -9.26 -2.28
N ASP A 29 -0.37 -8.59 -1.19
CA ASP A 29 -1.22 -8.40 -0.02
C ASP A 29 -2.48 -7.57 -0.35
N ALA A 30 -2.35 -6.54 -1.21
CA ALA A 30 -3.50 -5.80 -1.71
C ALA A 30 -4.47 -6.70 -2.51
N ILE A 31 -3.95 -7.63 -3.33
CA ILE A 31 -4.77 -8.61 -4.05
C ILE A 31 -5.44 -9.58 -3.06
N LEU A 32 -4.68 -10.13 -2.10
CA LEU A 32 -5.22 -11.05 -1.08
C LEU A 32 -6.36 -10.43 -0.28
N ASN A 33 -6.25 -9.14 0.04
CA ASN A 33 -7.25 -8.39 0.78
C ASN A 33 -8.53 -8.10 -0.02
N GLN A 34 -8.56 -8.38 -1.34
CA GLN A 34 -9.77 -8.22 -2.15
C GLN A 34 -10.73 -9.42 -2.08
N LYS A 35 -10.38 -10.47 -1.37
CA LYS A 35 -11.25 -11.65 -1.23
C LYS A 35 -12.61 -11.25 -0.67
N GLY A 36 -13.67 -11.49 -1.45
CA GLY A 36 -15.03 -11.14 -1.07
C GLY A 36 -15.40 -9.64 -1.19
N GLN A 37 -14.54 -8.79 -1.79
CA GLN A 37 -14.74 -7.34 -1.90
C GLN A 37 -15.36 -6.87 -3.24
N ASP A 38 -15.93 -7.77 -4.04
CA ASP A 38 -16.42 -7.46 -5.41
C ASP A 38 -15.35 -6.75 -6.27
N MET A 39 -14.14 -7.30 -6.27
CA MET A 39 -12.99 -6.77 -6.99
C MET A 39 -12.37 -7.86 -7.86
N ILE A 40 -12.14 -7.57 -9.13
CA ILE A 40 -11.34 -8.40 -10.03
C ILE A 40 -9.91 -7.85 -9.99
N CYS A 41 -8.93 -8.73 -9.86
CA CYS A 41 -7.54 -8.34 -9.82
C CYS A 41 -6.83 -8.75 -11.12
N ILE A 42 -5.92 -7.90 -11.61
CA ILE A 42 -5.06 -8.21 -12.76
C ILE A 42 -3.62 -7.92 -12.36
N TYR A 43 -2.79 -8.96 -12.34
CA TYR A 43 -1.36 -8.83 -12.06
C TYR A 43 -0.58 -8.93 -13.37
N VAL A 44 0.04 -7.83 -13.79
CA VAL A 44 0.83 -7.75 -15.02
C VAL A 44 2.32 -7.79 -14.68
N ALA A 45 2.96 -8.94 -14.90
CA ALA A 45 4.39 -9.15 -14.70
C ALA A 45 5.16 -8.79 -15.98
N ILE A 46 5.99 -7.75 -15.94
CA ILE A 46 6.71 -7.20 -17.08
C ILE A 46 8.20 -7.38 -16.88
N GLY A 47 8.85 -8.20 -17.71
CA GLY A 47 10.28 -8.44 -17.67
C GLY A 47 10.76 -9.10 -16.37
N GLN A 48 9.89 -9.78 -15.65
CA GLN A 48 10.22 -10.56 -14.46
C GLN A 48 10.79 -11.93 -14.84
N LYS A 49 11.58 -12.53 -13.93
CA LYS A 49 12.02 -13.91 -14.11
C LYS A 49 10.82 -14.86 -13.97
N GLU A 50 10.76 -15.90 -14.79
CA GLU A 50 9.67 -16.88 -14.72
C GLU A 50 9.54 -17.54 -13.34
N SER A 51 10.67 -17.82 -12.68
CA SER A 51 10.67 -18.34 -11.31
C SER A 51 9.99 -17.42 -10.31
N THR A 52 10.21 -16.11 -10.42
CA THR A 52 9.56 -15.10 -9.56
C THR A 52 8.06 -15.07 -9.81
N VAL A 53 7.64 -15.05 -11.09
CA VAL A 53 6.21 -15.08 -11.44
C VAL A 53 5.54 -16.35 -10.93
N ARG A 54 6.19 -17.52 -11.06
CA ARG A 54 5.67 -18.79 -10.52
C ARG A 54 5.46 -18.72 -9.02
N THR A 55 6.41 -18.16 -8.27
CA THR A 55 6.27 -18.00 -6.82
C THR A 55 5.06 -17.14 -6.48
N GLN A 56 4.85 -16.01 -7.19
CA GLN A 56 3.70 -15.14 -6.96
C GLN A 56 2.36 -15.84 -7.27
N VAL A 57 2.31 -16.57 -8.40
CA VAL A 57 1.13 -17.36 -8.78
C VAL A 57 0.83 -18.43 -7.75
N GLU A 58 1.86 -19.11 -7.23
CA GLU A 58 1.67 -20.12 -6.18
C GLU A 58 1.18 -19.53 -4.88
N THR A 59 1.70 -18.36 -4.48
CA THR A 59 1.18 -17.61 -3.34
C THR A 59 -0.31 -17.26 -3.52
N LEU A 60 -0.68 -16.69 -4.67
CA LEU A 60 -2.08 -16.38 -4.97
C LEU A 60 -2.98 -17.63 -4.94
N ARG A 61 -2.46 -18.78 -5.41
CA ARG A 61 -3.17 -20.07 -5.36
C ARG A 61 -3.39 -20.55 -3.94
N GLN A 62 -2.34 -20.51 -3.11
CA GLN A 62 -2.40 -20.99 -1.71
C GLN A 62 -3.44 -20.20 -0.89
N TYR A 63 -3.58 -18.91 -1.14
CA TYR A 63 -4.56 -18.06 -0.47
C TYR A 63 -5.94 -18.01 -1.18
N GLY A 64 -6.13 -18.77 -2.28
CA GLY A 64 -7.39 -18.82 -3.03
C GLY A 64 -7.69 -17.54 -3.82
N ALA A 65 -6.67 -16.72 -4.10
CA ALA A 65 -6.83 -15.45 -4.81
C ALA A 65 -6.88 -15.60 -6.34
N LEU A 66 -6.52 -16.77 -6.88
CA LEU A 66 -6.64 -17.03 -8.32
C LEU A 66 -8.07 -17.07 -8.83
N ASP A 67 -9.05 -17.27 -7.96
CA ASP A 67 -10.48 -17.30 -8.34
C ASP A 67 -10.97 -15.94 -8.87
N TYR A 68 -10.31 -14.85 -8.46
CA TYR A 68 -10.63 -13.47 -8.87
C TYR A 68 -9.44 -12.71 -9.45
N THR A 69 -8.32 -13.42 -9.78
CA THR A 69 -7.09 -12.77 -10.27
C THR A 69 -6.69 -13.32 -11.63
N ILE A 70 -6.47 -12.44 -12.60
CA ILE A 70 -5.89 -12.71 -13.91
C ILE A 70 -4.39 -12.38 -13.85
N VAL A 71 -3.54 -13.28 -14.33
CA VAL A 71 -2.09 -13.04 -14.43
C VAL A 71 -1.70 -12.88 -15.89
N VAL A 72 -1.15 -11.73 -16.24
CA VAL A 72 -0.59 -11.42 -17.56
C VAL A 72 0.93 -11.35 -17.42
N THR A 73 1.66 -12.12 -18.19
CA THR A 73 3.13 -12.15 -18.07
C THR A 73 3.83 -11.98 -19.40
N ALA A 74 4.86 -11.12 -19.39
CA ALA A 74 5.89 -11.05 -20.41
C ALA A 74 7.23 -11.18 -19.70
N SER A 75 7.83 -12.40 -19.74
CA SER A 75 9.06 -12.70 -18.99
C SER A 75 10.28 -11.98 -19.55
N ALA A 76 11.35 -11.89 -18.76
CA ALA A 76 12.61 -11.26 -19.16
C ALA A 76 13.30 -11.94 -20.35
N SER A 77 12.94 -13.18 -20.68
CA SER A 77 13.47 -13.94 -21.82
C SER A 77 12.70 -13.69 -23.12
N GLN A 78 11.55 -13.00 -23.04
CA GLN A 78 10.73 -12.72 -24.21
C GLN A 78 11.19 -11.45 -24.94
N PRO A 79 10.89 -11.36 -26.27
CA PRO A 79 11.23 -10.18 -27.06
C PRO A 79 10.60 -8.88 -26.52
N SER A 80 11.31 -7.77 -26.64
CA SER A 80 10.89 -6.44 -26.16
C SER A 80 9.49 -6.00 -26.62
N PRO A 81 8.98 -6.35 -27.84
CA PRO A 81 7.60 -6.06 -28.20
C PRO A 81 6.55 -6.64 -27.26
N LEU A 82 6.79 -7.84 -26.68
CA LEU A 82 5.86 -8.45 -25.75
C LEU A 82 5.88 -7.75 -24.39
N LEU A 83 7.05 -7.31 -23.92
CA LEU A 83 7.16 -6.49 -22.70
C LEU A 83 6.45 -5.15 -22.87
N PHE A 84 6.56 -4.55 -24.05
CA PHE A 84 5.86 -3.31 -24.41
C PHE A 84 4.33 -3.50 -24.40
N LEU A 85 3.83 -4.60 -24.96
CA LEU A 85 2.38 -4.84 -25.15
C LEU A 85 1.68 -5.35 -23.89
N ALA A 86 2.36 -6.08 -23.00
CA ALA A 86 1.74 -6.75 -21.86
C ALA A 86 0.87 -5.82 -20.98
N PRO A 87 1.32 -4.62 -20.54
CA PRO A 87 0.47 -3.75 -19.75
C PRO A 87 -0.74 -3.22 -20.50
N TYR A 88 -0.64 -3.00 -21.81
CA TYR A 88 -1.79 -2.60 -22.62
C TYR A 88 -2.81 -3.74 -22.79
N ALA A 89 -2.35 -4.98 -22.91
CA ALA A 89 -3.23 -6.14 -22.91
C ALA A 89 -3.96 -6.26 -21.55
N GLY A 90 -3.23 -6.08 -20.44
CA GLY A 90 -3.82 -6.12 -19.10
C GLY A 90 -4.89 -5.05 -18.88
N VAL A 91 -4.62 -3.79 -19.26
CA VAL A 91 -5.62 -2.73 -19.08
C VAL A 91 -6.81 -2.87 -20.03
N ALA A 92 -6.64 -3.45 -21.23
CA ALA A 92 -7.76 -3.74 -22.12
C ALA A 92 -8.73 -4.76 -21.50
N MET A 93 -8.21 -5.78 -20.81
CA MET A 93 -9.04 -6.71 -20.03
C MET A 93 -9.74 -5.99 -18.85
N ALA A 94 -9.03 -5.07 -18.17
CA ALA A 94 -9.60 -4.29 -17.09
C ALA A 94 -10.75 -3.39 -17.54
N GLU A 95 -10.63 -2.77 -18.72
CA GLU A 95 -11.67 -1.93 -19.31
C GLU A 95 -12.94 -2.71 -19.63
N GLU A 96 -12.83 -3.94 -20.11
CA GLU A 96 -13.98 -4.82 -20.35
C GLU A 96 -14.78 -5.00 -19.06
N PHE A 97 -14.13 -5.27 -17.94
CA PHE A 97 -14.81 -5.38 -16.64
C PHE A 97 -15.37 -4.05 -16.15
N MET A 98 -14.61 -2.97 -16.28
CA MET A 98 -15.01 -1.64 -15.84
C MET A 98 -16.28 -1.17 -16.55
N TYR A 99 -16.35 -1.31 -17.87
CA TYR A 99 -17.53 -0.90 -18.65
C TYR A 99 -18.74 -1.84 -18.45
N ASN A 100 -18.51 -3.02 -17.87
CA ASN A 100 -19.59 -3.90 -17.39
C ASN A 100 -19.93 -3.66 -15.90
N GLY A 101 -19.58 -2.51 -15.35
CA GLY A 101 -19.93 -2.09 -14.00
C GLY A 101 -19.12 -2.76 -12.89
N LYS A 102 -18.01 -3.44 -13.21
CA LYS A 102 -17.16 -4.11 -12.23
C LYS A 102 -16.04 -3.21 -11.76
N HIS A 103 -15.47 -3.57 -10.60
CA HIS A 103 -14.28 -2.91 -10.06
C HIS A 103 -13.05 -3.76 -10.31
N VAL A 104 -11.97 -3.12 -10.74
CA VAL A 104 -10.71 -3.81 -11.08
C VAL A 104 -9.55 -3.17 -10.31
N LEU A 105 -8.69 -4.01 -9.75
CA LEU A 105 -7.36 -3.65 -9.27
C LEU A 105 -6.33 -4.18 -10.26
N ILE A 106 -5.57 -3.30 -10.90
CA ILE A 106 -4.51 -3.68 -11.82
C ILE A 106 -3.13 -3.30 -11.28
N VAL A 107 -2.22 -4.25 -11.27
CA VAL A 107 -0.82 -4.07 -10.85
C VAL A 107 0.09 -4.18 -12.07
N TYR A 108 1.02 -3.22 -12.23
CA TYR A 108 2.04 -3.26 -13.29
C TYR A 108 3.43 -3.43 -12.66
N ASP A 109 3.95 -4.65 -12.64
CA ASP A 109 5.23 -5.01 -12.02
C ASP A 109 6.28 -5.39 -13.11
N ASP A 110 7.11 -4.47 -13.65
CA ASP A 110 7.16 -3.03 -13.40
C ASP A 110 7.23 -2.21 -14.70
N LEU A 111 6.83 -0.95 -14.64
CA LEU A 111 6.84 -0.05 -15.78
C LEU A 111 8.26 0.45 -16.16
N SER A 112 9.25 0.35 -15.24
CA SER A 112 10.65 0.65 -15.57
C SER A 112 11.14 -0.28 -16.68
N LYS A 113 10.80 -1.58 -16.62
CA LYS A 113 11.17 -2.56 -17.64
C LYS A 113 10.40 -2.36 -18.93
N GLN A 114 9.14 -1.94 -18.87
CA GLN A 114 8.41 -1.53 -20.07
C GLN A 114 9.11 -0.36 -20.78
N ALA A 115 9.55 0.66 -20.02
CA ALA A 115 10.27 1.80 -20.59
C ALA A 115 11.59 1.38 -21.26
N VAL A 116 12.34 0.47 -20.63
CA VAL A 116 13.57 -0.09 -21.22
C VAL A 116 13.28 -0.84 -22.52
N ALA A 117 12.24 -1.69 -22.53
CA ALA A 117 11.82 -2.39 -23.73
C ALA A 117 11.42 -1.42 -24.87
N TYR A 118 10.71 -0.35 -24.53
CA TYR A 118 10.33 0.69 -25.49
C TYR A 118 11.54 1.47 -26.03
N ARG A 119 12.53 1.76 -25.18
CA ARG A 119 13.80 2.35 -25.59
C ARG A 119 14.53 1.44 -26.59
N GLU A 120 14.62 0.15 -26.31
CA GLU A 120 15.24 -0.83 -27.21
C GLU A 120 14.54 -0.86 -28.56
N LEU A 121 13.22 -0.99 -28.60
CA LEU A 121 12.42 -0.94 -29.83
C LEU A 121 12.66 0.34 -30.64
N SER A 122 12.67 1.49 -29.94
CA SER A 122 12.86 2.78 -30.59
C SER A 122 14.26 2.93 -31.21
N LEU A 123 15.30 2.43 -30.55
CA LEU A 123 16.66 2.43 -31.05
C LEU A 123 16.83 1.48 -32.24
N LEU A 124 16.23 0.29 -32.21
CA LEU A 124 16.21 -0.65 -33.33
C LEU A 124 15.51 -0.06 -34.56
N LEU A 125 14.45 0.71 -34.36
CA LEU A 125 13.74 1.46 -35.40
C LEU A 125 14.47 2.73 -35.84
N ARG A 126 15.68 2.99 -35.31
CA ARG A 126 16.51 4.18 -35.59
C ARG A 126 15.80 5.51 -35.26
N ARG A 127 14.87 5.51 -34.28
CA ARG A 127 14.29 6.75 -33.78
C ARG A 127 15.35 7.53 -32.99
N PRO A 128 15.42 8.88 -33.14
CA PRO A 128 16.42 9.66 -32.44
C PRO A 128 16.25 9.55 -30.92
N PRO A 129 17.33 9.25 -30.18
CA PRO A 129 17.28 9.18 -28.70
C PRO A 129 17.24 10.57 -28.08
N GLY A 130 16.51 10.68 -26.98
CA GLY A 130 16.48 11.84 -26.08
C GLY A 130 17.25 11.58 -24.78
N ARG A 131 16.76 12.13 -23.66
CA ARG A 131 17.36 11.96 -22.34
C ARG A 131 17.49 10.47 -21.99
N GLU A 132 18.65 10.07 -21.47
CA GLU A 132 18.98 8.68 -21.09
C GLU A 132 18.73 7.66 -22.23
N ALA A 133 18.87 8.11 -23.48
CA ALA A 133 18.57 7.35 -24.69
C ALA A 133 17.11 6.90 -24.85
N PHE A 134 16.18 7.37 -24.05
CA PHE A 134 14.76 7.15 -24.25
C PHE A 134 14.24 7.95 -25.43
N PRO A 135 13.22 7.47 -26.17
CA PRO A 135 12.59 8.24 -27.21
C PRO A 135 11.82 9.43 -26.63
N GLY A 136 11.63 10.49 -27.42
CA GLY A 136 10.97 11.72 -26.96
C GLY A 136 9.53 11.54 -26.51
N ASP A 137 8.87 10.46 -26.88
CA ASP A 137 7.49 10.13 -26.53
C ASP A 137 7.37 9.11 -25.37
N VAL A 138 8.45 8.88 -24.59
CA VAL A 138 8.40 7.93 -23.46
C VAL A 138 7.41 8.35 -22.38
N PHE A 139 7.17 9.64 -22.19
CA PHE A 139 6.12 10.10 -21.29
C PHE A 139 4.74 9.57 -21.72
N TYR A 140 4.45 9.64 -23.02
CA TYR A 140 3.19 9.15 -23.59
C TYR A 140 3.03 7.64 -23.49
N LEU A 141 4.12 6.87 -23.46
CA LEU A 141 4.10 5.43 -23.20
C LEU A 141 3.30 5.10 -21.93
N HIS A 142 3.60 5.79 -20.82
CA HIS A 142 2.99 5.56 -19.51
C HIS A 142 1.69 6.35 -19.30
N SER A 143 1.61 7.59 -19.81
CA SER A 143 0.41 8.41 -19.62
C SER A 143 -0.81 7.80 -20.30
N ARG A 144 -0.69 7.37 -21.57
CA ARG A 144 -1.80 6.70 -22.28
C ARG A 144 -2.21 5.34 -21.68
N LEU A 145 -1.32 4.70 -20.91
CA LEU A 145 -1.64 3.49 -20.17
C LEU A 145 -2.41 3.82 -18.88
N LEU A 146 -1.84 4.71 -18.07
CA LEU A 146 -2.33 4.98 -16.72
C LEU A 146 -3.60 5.84 -16.70
N GLU A 147 -3.79 6.73 -17.67
CA GLU A 147 -5.02 7.53 -17.79
C GLU A 147 -6.27 6.71 -18.12
N ARG A 148 -6.12 5.46 -18.54
CA ARG A 148 -7.22 4.51 -18.71
C ARG A 148 -7.80 4.02 -17.38
N SER A 149 -7.05 4.19 -16.30
CA SER A 149 -7.50 3.86 -14.93
C SER A 149 -8.29 5.03 -14.37
N ALA A 150 -9.56 4.78 -14.07
CA ALA A 150 -10.50 5.78 -13.60
C ALA A 150 -11.71 5.09 -12.90
N LYS A 151 -12.54 5.89 -12.26
CA LYS A 151 -13.92 5.51 -11.89
C LYS A 151 -14.87 6.20 -12.85
N VAL A 152 -15.65 5.42 -13.58
CA VAL A 152 -16.66 5.95 -14.51
C VAL A 152 -17.95 6.35 -13.77
N SER A 153 -18.74 7.24 -14.38
CA SER A 153 -20.04 7.66 -13.81
C SER A 153 -21.03 6.50 -13.75
N ASP A 154 -22.06 6.66 -12.95
CA ASP A 154 -23.14 5.66 -12.83
C ASP A 154 -23.88 5.45 -14.16
N GLU A 155 -23.96 6.49 -15.00
CA GLU A 155 -24.52 6.40 -16.38
C GLU A 155 -23.71 5.44 -17.27
N LEU A 156 -22.41 5.28 -17.00
CA LEU A 156 -21.52 4.34 -17.69
C LEU A 156 -21.31 3.04 -16.91
N GLY A 157 -22.16 2.74 -15.94
CA GLY A 157 -22.14 1.50 -15.16
C GLY A 157 -21.42 1.60 -13.82
N GLY A 158 -20.81 2.75 -13.45
CA GLY A 158 -20.19 2.97 -12.13
C GLY A 158 -18.94 2.14 -11.83
N GLY A 159 -18.41 1.40 -12.81
CA GLY A 159 -17.19 0.58 -12.65
C GLY A 159 -15.92 1.38 -12.42
N SER A 160 -14.82 0.72 -12.08
CA SER A 160 -13.55 1.40 -11.86
C SER A 160 -12.35 0.52 -12.16
N ILE A 161 -11.23 1.16 -12.51
CA ILE A 161 -9.91 0.55 -12.57
C ILE A 161 -8.99 1.32 -11.63
N THR A 162 -8.51 0.65 -10.57
CA THR A 162 -7.49 1.18 -9.66
C THR A 162 -6.13 0.62 -10.09
N ALA A 163 -5.15 1.49 -10.33
CA ALA A 163 -3.85 1.07 -10.83
C ALA A 163 -2.76 1.22 -9.77
N LEU A 164 -1.95 0.18 -9.62
CA LEU A 164 -0.72 0.16 -8.83
C LEU A 164 0.48 -0.08 -9.78
N PRO A 165 0.97 0.98 -10.47
CA PRO A 165 2.21 0.87 -11.23
C PRO A 165 3.42 0.81 -10.31
N PHE A 166 4.43 0.02 -10.69
CA PHE A 166 5.72 -0.04 -10.00
C PHE A 166 6.79 0.67 -10.81
N ILE A 167 7.62 1.44 -10.11
CA ILE A 167 8.88 1.99 -10.62
C ILE A 167 10.01 1.54 -9.72
N GLU A 168 11.06 1.02 -10.34
CA GLU A 168 12.30 0.64 -9.66
C GLU A 168 13.27 1.83 -9.66
N THR A 169 13.74 2.20 -8.47
CA THR A 169 14.81 3.20 -8.29
C THR A 169 16.15 2.54 -8.08
N GLN A 170 17.21 3.32 -8.17
CA GLN A 170 18.57 2.93 -7.81
C GLN A 170 19.05 3.89 -6.73
N ALA A 171 19.47 3.35 -5.57
CA ALA A 171 19.91 4.11 -4.41
C ALA A 171 18.90 5.19 -3.95
N GLY A 172 17.60 4.89 -4.05
CA GLY A 172 16.53 5.79 -3.65
C GLY A 172 16.35 7.03 -4.55
N ASP A 173 16.94 7.07 -5.74
CA ASP A 173 16.86 8.25 -6.63
C ASP A 173 15.48 8.34 -7.31
N ILE A 174 14.61 9.15 -6.72
CA ILE A 174 13.29 9.49 -7.28
C ILE A 174 13.35 10.60 -8.34
N SER A 175 14.52 11.23 -8.54
CA SER A 175 14.71 12.28 -9.55
C SER A 175 15.02 11.74 -10.94
N ALA A 176 15.20 10.41 -11.06
CA ALA A 176 15.43 9.72 -12.32
C ALA A 176 14.31 10.00 -13.33
N TYR A 177 14.66 9.99 -14.62
CA TYR A 177 13.77 10.45 -15.70
C TYR A 177 12.43 9.72 -15.74
N ILE A 178 12.44 8.39 -15.68
CA ILE A 178 11.20 7.59 -15.73
C ILE A 178 10.40 7.76 -14.43
N ALA A 179 11.07 7.81 -13.28
CA ALA A 179 10.43 8.01 -11.98
C ALA A 179 9.64 9.33 -11.94
N THR A 180 10.27 10.44 -12.30
CA THR A 180 9.62 11.76 -12.33
C THR A 180 8.44 11.84 -13.27
N ASN A 181 8.54 11.17 -14.44
CA ASN A 181 7.43 11.09 -15.39
C ASN A 181 6.21 10.36 -14.76
N VAL A 182 6.42 9.21 -14.16
CA VAL A 182 5.31 8.42 -13.60
C VAL A 182 4.73 9.08 -12.34
N ILE A 183 5.55 9.70 -11.48
CA ILE A 183 5.07 10.51 -10.34
C ILE A 183 4.12 11.62 -10.82
N SER A 184 4.41 12.26 -11.96
CA SER A 184 3.55 13.33 -12.49
C SER A 184 2.23 12.82 -13.08
N ILE A 185 2.19 11.59 -13.56
CA ILE A 185 0.99 10.96 -14.15
C ILE A 185 0.05 10.44 -13.06
N THR A 186 0.59 9.94 -11.95
CA THR A 186 -0.17 9.25 -10.90
C THR A 186 -0.82 10.21 -9.89
N ASP A 187 -1.78 9.71 -9.13
CA ASP A 187 -2.53 10.46 -8.12
C ASP A 187 -1.88 10.37 -6.73
N GLY A 188 -0.62 10.03 -6.70
CA GLY A 188 0.20 9.89 -5.51
C GLY A 188 1.22 8.76 -5.64
N GLN A 189 2.03 8.60 -4.59
CA GLN A 189 3.06 7.57 -4.54
C GLN A 189 3.25 7.00 -3.14
N ILE A 190 3.51 5.71 -3.07
CA ILE A 190 4.02 5.00 -1.89
C ILE A 190 5.52 4.81 -2.10
N PHE A 191 6.31 5.49 -1.29
CA PHE A 191 7.77 5.45 -1.36
C PHE A 191 8.33 4.45 -0.37
N LEU A 192 9.07 3.45 -0.87
CA LEU A 192 9.73 2.42 -0.06
C LEU A 192 11.21 2.73 0.08
N GLN A 193 11.71 2.73 1.31
CA GLN A 193 13.10 3.03 1.64
C GLN A 193 13.86 1.78 2.11
N ASP A 194 15.04 1.54 1.53
CA ASP A 194 15.95 0.47 1.94
C ASP A 194 16.37 0.56 3.40
N SER A 195 16.62 1.77 3.90
CA SER A 195 17.00 1.99 5.30
C SER A 195 15.93 1.51 6.28
N LEU A 196 14.65 1.74 5.98
CA LEU A 196 13.53 1.24 6.78
C LEU A 196 13.42 -0.28 6.69
N PHE A 197 13.55 -0.84 5.47
CA PHE A 197 13.50 -2.28 5.26
C PHE A 197 14.60 -3.01 6.05
N ASN A 198 15.83 -2.49 5.99
CA ASN A 198 16.99 -3.07 6.66
C ASN A 198 16.94 -2.89 8.20
N SER A 199 16.25 -1.86 8.70
CA SER A 199 16.00 -1.67 10.13
C SER A 199 14.85 -2.52 10.69
N GLY A 200 14.21 -3.36 9.84
CA GLY A 200 13.12 -4.24 10.26
C GLY A 200 11.74 -3.59 10.27
N ILE A 201 11.60 -2.37 9.75
CA ILE A 201 10.29 -1.72 9.55
C ILE A 201 9.70 -2.24 8.25
N ARG A 202 8.68 -3.09 8.36
CA ARG A 202 8.02 -3.73 7.21
C ARG A 202 6.50 -3.67 7.35
N PRO A 203 5.81 -3.12 6.33
CA PRO A 203 6.30 -2.59 5.05
C PRO A 203 7.19 -1.34 5.24
N ALA A 204 8.20 -1.19 4.38
CA ALA A 204 9.23 -0.15 4.49
C ALA A 204 8.76 1.22 3.93
N ILE A 205 7.54 1.62 4.25
CA ILE A 205 6.90 2.81 3.72
C ILE A 205 7.41 4.07 4.42
N ASP A 206 7.94 4.99 3.66
CA ASP A 206 8.22 6.33 4.15
C ASP A 206 6.96 7.18 4.17
N ALA A 207 6.35 7.32 5.33
CA ALA A 207 5.13 8.11 5.52
C ALA A 207 5.33 9.61 5.22
N GLY A 208 6.56 10.13 5.31
CA GLY A 208 6.89 11.52 5.01
C GLY A 208 6.80 11.83 3.52
N SER A 209 7.44 10.99 2.69
CA SER A 209 7.53 11.17 1.24
C SER A 209 6.37 10.54 0.47
N SER A 210 5.60 9.65 1.09
CA SER A 210 4.43 9.02 0.47
C SER A 210 3.23 9.96 0.52
N VAL A 211 2.47 10.01 -0.57
CA VAL A 211 1.32 10.93 -0.73
C VAL A 211 0.19 10.21 -1.47
N SER A 212 -1.03 10.34 -0.98
CA SER A 212 -2.25 10.06 -1.75
C SER A 212 -3.00 11.37 -1.99
N ARG A 213 -3.26 11.71 -3.26
CA ARG A 213 -4.02 12.93 -3.61
C ARG A 213 -5.51 12.80 -3.30
N VAL A 214 -6.04 11.58 -3.23
CA VAL A 214 -7.42 11.32 -2.79
C VAL A 214 -7.51 11.42 -1.28
N GLY A 215 -6.49 10.90 -0.58
CA GLY A 215 -6.34 11.02 0.86
C GLY A 215 -7.54 10.50 1.64
N GLY A 216 -7.91 11.20 2.70
CA GLY A 216 -9.00 10.81 3.58
C GLY A 216 -10.36 10.61 2.91
N SER A 217 -10.56 11.07 1.67
CA SER A 217 -11.79 10.79 0.92
C SER A 217 -11.96 9.32 0.56
N ALA A 218 -10.85 8.56 0.53
CA ALA A 218 -10.85 7.11 0.31
C ALA A 218 -11.10 6.29 1.60
N GLN A 219 -11.07 6.93 2.78
CA GLN A 219 -11.23 6.27 4.08
C GLN A 219 -12.68 6.29 4.55
N ILE A 220 -13.08 5.23 5.26
CA ILE A 220 -14.33 5.23 6.05
C ILE A 220 -14.21 6.23 7.22
N LYS A 221 -15.35 6.67 7.76
CA LYS A 221 -15.37 7.66 8.86
C LYS A 221 -14.59 7.19 10.08
N ALA A 222 -14.72 5.92 10.46
CA ALA A 222 -13.99 5.33 11.57
C ALA A 222 -12.47 5.49 11.40
N MET A 223 -11.92 5.12 10.23
CA MET A 223 -10.49 5.25 9.95
C MET A 223 -10.02 6.72 9.99
N LYS A 224 -10.80 7.65 9.42
CA LYS A 224 -10.47 9.09 9.50
C LYS A 224 -10.32 9.60 10.92
N LYS A 225 -11.19 9.13 11.85
CA LYS A 225 -11.16 9.55 13.23
C LYS A 225 -9.90 9.07 13.94
N VAL A 226 -9.51 7.81 13.74
CA VAL A 226 -8.37 7.21 14.45
C VAL A 226 -7.01 7.51 13.81
N ALA A 227 -6.95 7.72 12.50
CA ALA A 227 -5.71 7.93 11.76
C ALA A 227 -5.38 9.42 11.49
N GLY A 228 -6.26 10.34 11.87
CA GLY A 228 -6.17 11.75 11.47
C GLY A 228 -4.87 12.46 11.87
N THR A 229 -4.32 12.15 13.05
CA THR A 229 -3.07 12.74 13.55
C THR A 229 -1.84 11.87 13.32
N LEU A 230 -2.04 10.59 12.99
CA LEU A 230 -0.99 9.56 12.96
C LEU A 230 0.22 9.96 12.11
N ARG A 231 0.00 10.61 10.98
CA ARG A 231 1.08 11.06 10.09
C ARG A 231 1.93 12.16 10.72
N ILE A 232 1.29 13.11 11.42
CA ILE A 232 1.97 14.21 12.11
C ILE A 232 2.75 13.66 13.30
N ASP A 233 2.17 12.72 14.03
CA ASP A 233 2.78 12.08 15.19
C ASP A 233 4.04 11.29 14.78
N LEU A 234 3.98 10.55 13.66
CA LEU A 234 5.14 9.84 13.10
C LEU A 234 6.23 10.79 12.60
N ALA A 235 5.86 11.90 11.96
CA ALA A 235 6.85 12.89 11.51
C ALA A 235 7.57 13.51 12.73
N SER A 236 6.82 13.92 13.75
CA SER A 236 7.38 14.44 15.01
C SER A 236 8.27 13.42 15.72
N TYR A 237 7.85 12.14 15.74
CA TYR A 237 8.66 11.07 16.30
C TYR A 237 10.00 10.93 15.59
N ARG A 238 10.02 10.92 14.25
CA ARG A 238 11.27 10.79 13.46
C ARG A 238 12.23 11.95 13.69
N GLU A 239 11.72 13.17 13.77
CA GLU A 239 12.52 14.34 14.11
C GLU A 239 13.15 14.19 15.50
N LEU A 240 12.36 13.82 16.52
CA LEU A 240 12.83 13.62 17.88
C LEU A 240 13.83 12.45 17.97
N GLU A 241 13.60 11.35 17.28
CA GLU A 241 14.52 10.21 17.23
C GLU A 241 15.88 10.60 16.65
N ALA A 242 15.91 11.45 15.62
CA ALA A 242 17.14 11.97 15.07
C ALA A 242 17.92 12.81 16.08
N PHE A 243 17.23 13.65 16.88
CA PHE A 243 17.85 14.45 17.93
C PHE A 243 18.42 13.60 19.09
N THR A 244 17.77 12.50 19.45
CA THR A 244 18.24 11.65 20.57
C THR A 244 19.59 10.98 20.28
N LYS A 245 19.93 10.77 19.00
CA LYS A 245 21.24 10.23 18.61
C LYS A 245 22.42 11.16 18.96
N PHE A 246 22.15 12.43 19.27
CA PHE A 246 23.17 13.42 19.63
C PHE A 246 23.28 13.67 21.14
N GLY A 247 22.62 12.85 21.99
CA GLY A 247 22.89 12.81 23.44
C GLY A 247 22.29 13.97 24.26
N SER A 248 21.14 14.52 23.87
CA SER A 248 20.45 15.55 24.65
C SER A 248 19.62 14.92 25.80
N ASP A 249 19.69 15.52 26.99
CA ASP A 249 18.73 15.24 28.06
C ASP A 249 17.34 15.67 27.63
N LEU A 250 16.40 14.73 27.61
CA LEU A 250 15.03 14.98 27.18
C LEU A 250 14.12 15.20 28.40
N ASP A 251 13.24 16.16 28.29
CA ASP A 251 12.16 16.32 29.27
C ASP A 251 11.15 15.16 29.25
N ALA A 252 10.38 15.00 30.30
CA ALA A 252 9.42 13.90 30.45
C ALA A 252 8.36 13.90 29.33
N ALA A 253 7.94 15.06 28.85
CA ALA A 253 6.93 15.18 27.78
C ALA A 253 7.51 14.72 26.42
N THR A 254 8.73 15.10 26.10
CA THR A 254 9.43 14.65 24.91
C THR A 254 9.72 13.15 24.94
N GLN A 255 10.10 12.61 26.10
CA GLN A 255 10.28 11.18 26.30
C GLN A 255 8.98 10.39 26.11
N ALA A 256 7.84 10.91 26.58
CA ALA A 256 6.53 10.29 26.36
C ALA A 256 6.16 10.25 24.87
N LYS A 257 6.40 11.33 24.12
CA LYS A 257 6.20 11.36 22.65
C LYS A 257 7.07 10.35 21.93
N LEU A 258 8.34 10.22 22.30
CA LEU A 258 9.25 9.21 21.74
C LEU A 258 8.75 7.79 22.01
N ASN A 259 8.33 7.51 23.23
CA ASN A 259 7.83 6.20 23.62
C ASN A 259 6.55 5.84 22.86
N ARG A 260 5.62 6.79 22.70
CA ARG A 260 4.42 6.60 21.87
C ARG A 260 4.78 6.40 20.40
N GLY A 261 5.72 7.18 19.84
CA GLY A 261 6.16 7.03 18.47
C GLY A 261 6.79 5.67 18.17
N ARG A 262 7.58 5.11 19.09
CA ARG A 262 8.11 3.73 18.97
C ARG A 262 6.99 2.70 18.88
N ARG A 263 5.97 2.82 19.74
CA ARG A 263 4.79 1.94 19.70
C ARG A 263 4.00 2.11 18.41
N THR A 264 3.85 3.34 17.94
CA THR A 264 3.21 3.63 16.65
C THR A 264 3.92 2.91 15.50
N VAL A 265 5.25 2.95 15.46
CA VAL A 265 6.03 2.22 14.45
C VAL A 265 5.81 0.73 14.56
N GLU A 266 5.74 0.17 15.77
CA GLU A 266 5.53 -1.27 15.99
C GLU A 266 4.13 -1.71 15.55
N VAL A 267 3.07 -0.98 15.94
CA VAL A 267 1.68 -1.24 15.49
C VAL A 267 1.53 -1.18 13.96
N LEU A 268 2.33 -0.36 13.29
CA LEU A 268 2.27 -0.23 11.82
C LEU A 268 3.08 -1.30 11.07
N LYS A 269 3.84 -2.13 11.75
CA LYS A 269 4.47 -3.30 11.12
C LYS A 269 3.42 -4.35 10.83
N GLN A 270 3.60 -5.05 9.73
CA GLN A 270 2.66 -6.07 9.28
C GLN A 270 3.41 -7.28 8.73
N PRO A 271 3.05 -8.50 9.16
CA PRO A 271 3.57 -9.72 8.57
C PRO A 271 3.19 -9.86 7.09
N VAL A 272 3.96 -10.66 6.36
CA VAL A 272 3.73 -10.91 4.93
C VAL A 272 2.52 -11.82 4.75
N HIS A 273 1.62 -11.46 3.84
CA HIS A 273 0.40 -12.23 3.50
C HIS A 273 -0.64 -12.34 4.63
N GLU A 274 -0.61 -11.40 5.55
CA GLU A 274 -1.57 -11.28 6.64
C GLU A 274 -2.22 -9.87 6.66
N PRO A 275 -2.98 -9.51 5.61
CA PRO A 275 -3.65 -8.21 5.58
C PRO A 275 -4.73 -8.13 6.66
N LEU A 276 -4.70 -7.07 7.47
CA LEU A 276 -5.72 -6.80 8.47
C LEU A 276 -6.98 -6.21 7.84
N THR A 277 -8.15 -6.64 8.31
CA THR A 277 -9.42 -6.01 7.93
C THR A 277 -9.53 -4.60 8.52
N VAL A 278 -10.32 -3.74 7.89
CA VAL A 278 -10.40 -2.34 8.28
C VAL A 278 -10.91 -2.15 9.73
N GLU A 279 -11.82 -3.00 10.20
CA GLU A 279 -12.32 -2.95 11.57
C GLU A 279 -11.24 -3.28 12.60
N LYS A 280 -10.37 -4.25 12.33
CA LYS A 280 -9.22 -4.57 13.19
C LYS A 280 -8.21 -3.44 13.22
N GLN A 281 -7.89 -2.87 12.04
CA GLN A 281 -7.03 -1.69 11.95
C GLN A 281 -7.57 -0.52 12.78
N VAL A 282 -8.87 -0.24 12.69
CA VAL A 282 -9.52 0.85 13.44
C VAL A 282 -9.41 0.62 14.95
N VAL A 283 -9.65 -0.60 15.44
CA VAL A 283 -9.59 -0.92 16.89
C VAL A 283 -8.19 -0.76 17.44
N ILE A 284 -7.16 -1.28 16.77
CA ILE A 284 -5.78 -1.14 17.29
C ILE A 284 -5.28 0.31 17.20
N LEU A 285 -5.62 1.04 16.14
CA LEU A 285 -5.29 2.46 16.02
C LEU A 285 -6.03 3.31 17.05
N TYR A 286 -7.27 2.97 17.41
CA TYR A 286 -7.99 3.60 18.50
C TYR A 286 -7.25 3.39 19.82
N ALA A 287 -6.88 2.15 20.13
CA ALA A 287 -6.13 1.84 21.35
C ALA A 287 -4.80 2.60 21.42
N LEU A 288 -4.09 2.72 20.30
CA LEU A 288 -2.84 3.47 20.19
C LEU A 288 -3.05 4.98 20.46
N THR A 289 -4.00 5.58 19.77
CA THR A 289 -4.21 7.05 19.84
C THR A 289 -4.81 7.52 21.15
N HIS A 290 -5.58 6.66 21.85
CA HIS A 290 -6.17 6.94 23.16
C HIS A 290 -5.26 6.52 24.35
N GLY A 291 -4.03 6.06 24.07
CA GLY A 291 -3.01 5.84 25.09
C GLY A 291 -3.08 4.49 25.81
N PHE A 292 -3.94 3.56 25.41
CA PHE A 292 -4.05 2.22 26.01
C PHE A 292 -2.76 1.39 25.86
N LEU A 293 -1.91 1.74 24.88
CA LEU A 293 -0.63 1.09 24.68
C LEU A 293 0.53 1.75 25.44
N ASP A 294 0.32 2.88 26.10
CA ASP A 294 1.42 3.67 26.70
C ASP A 294 2.19 2.91 27.81
N SER A 295 1.57 1.95 28.47
CA SER A 295 2.20 1.07 29.47
C SER A 295 2.76 -0.23 28.89
N VAL A 296 2.35 -0.62 27.68
CA VAL A 296 2.76 -1.89 27.05
C VAL A 296 4.21 -1.82 26.59
N PRO A 297 5.09 -2.80 26.91
CA PRO A 297 6.43 -2.88 26.34
C PRO A 297 6.39 -2.97 24.82
N VAL A 298 7.36 -2.35 24.14
CA VAL A 298 7.39 -2.32 22.66
C VAL A 298 7.44 -3.73 22.07
N ASP A 299 8.18 -4.65 22.70
CA ASP A 299 8.32 -6.04 22.25
C ASP A 299 7.03 -6.86 22.40
N ASP A 300 6.09 -6.40 23.21
CA ASP A 300 4.80 -7.06 23.47
C ASP A 300 3.64 -6.50 22.60
N ILE A 301 3.88 -5.49 21.77
CA ILE A 301 2.83 -4.81 21.00
C ILE A 301 2.09 -5.78 20.05
N LEU A 302 2.81 -6.63 19.33
CA LEU A 302 2.17 -7.62 18.45
C LEU A 302 1.32 -8.62 19.24
N ARG A 303 1.79 -9.08 20.39
CA ARG A 303 1.02 -9.96 21.27
C ARG A 303 -0.23 -9.25 21.82
N PHE A 304 -0.10 -7.99 22.22
CA PHE A 304 -1.25 -7.17 22.62
C PHE A 304 -2.30 -7.09 21.52
N GLU A 305 -1.87 -6.84 20.28
CA GLU A 305 -2.76 -6.74 19.12
C GLU A 305 -3.53 -8.05 18.88
N GLU A 306 -2.83 -9.18 18.85
CA GLU A 306 -3.42 -10.51 18.66
C GLU A 306 -4.42 -10.85 19.77
N GLU A 307 -4.04 -10.63 21.03
CA GLU A 307 -4.91 -10.91 22.19
C GLU A 307 -6.12 -9.97 22.22
N LEU A 308 -5.94 -8.67 21.86
CA LEU A 308 -7.04 -7.71 21.75
C LEU A 308 -8.05 -8.14 20.69
N PHE A 309 -7.60 -8.53 19.52
CA PHE A 309 -8.50 -8.98 18.45
C PHE A 309 -9.27 -10.25 18.86
N ALA A 310 -8.59 -11.22 19.45
CA ALA A 310 -9.23 -12.43 19.96
C ALA A 310 -10.26 -12.13 21.05
N PHE A 311 -9.96 -11.20 21.95
CA PHE A 311 -10.87 -10.77 23.01
C PHE A 311 -12.12 -10.10 22.43
N VAL A 312 -11.94 -9.15 21.50
CA VAL A 312 -13.06 -8.45 20.86
C VAL A 312 -13.92 -9.43 20.04
N GLU A 313 -13.31 -10.36 19.31
CA GLU A 313 -14.06 -11.40 18.58
C GLU A 313 -14.89 -12.29 19.49
N ALA A 314 -14.35 -12.65 20.66
CA ALA A 314 -15.00 -13.58 21.60
C ALA A 314 -16.10 -12.92 22.46
N HIS A 315 -15.93 -11.67 22.87
CA HIS A 315 -16.76 -11.04 23.88
C HIS A 315 -17.54 -9.82 23.38
N HIS A 316 -17.06 -9.16 22.30
CA HIS A 316 -17.57 -7.88 21.81
C HIS A 316 -17.61 -7.83 20.27
N ALA A 317 -17.99 -8.93 19.62
CA ALA A 317 -18.03 -9.04 18.16
C ALA A 317 -18.86 -7.93 17.49
N GLU A 318 -19.82 -7.33 18.22
CA GLU A 318 -20.63 -6.20 17.80
C GLU A 318 -19.80 -4.96 17.44
N ILE A 319 -18.60 -4.78 18.02
CA ILE A 319 -17.68 -3.67 17.69
C ILE A 319 -17.25 -3.77 16.23
N PHE A 320 -16.72 -4.92 15.84
CA PHE A 320 -16.30 -5.15 14.45
C PHE A 320 -17.48 -5.07 13.48
N GLU A 321 -18.63 -5.63 13.87
CA GLU A 321 -19.83 -5.60 13.03
C GLU A 321 -20.36 -4.16 12.86
N THR A 322 -20.33 -3.35 13.92
CA THR A 322 -20.73 -1.93 13.86
C THR A 322 -19.82 -1.15 12.92
N ILE A 323 -18.49 -1.29 13.03
CA ILE A 323 -17.54 -0.62 12.13
C ILE A 323 -17.73 -1.07 10.68
N ARG A 324 -17.95 -2.37 10.47
CA ARG A 324 -18.15 -2.96 9.14
C ARG A 324 -19.43 -2.45 8.46
N THR A 325 -20.52 -2.33 9.20
CA THR A 325 -21.82 -1.97 8.64
C THR A 325 -22.05 -0.47 8.57
N THR A 326 -21.74 0.25 9.64
CA THR A 326 -21.99 1.70 9.73
C THR A 326 -20.88 2.54 9.11
N LYS A 327 -19.67 1.96 8.91
CA LYS A 327 -18.46 2.66 8.49
C LYS A 327 -18.02 3.77 9.47
N ASP A 328 -18.54 3.75 10.69
CA ASP A 328 -18.24 4.71 11.74
C ASP A 328 -17.81 4.00 13.02
N LEU A 329 -17.22 4.74 13.96
CA LEU A 329 -16.86 4.22 15.28
C LEU A 329 -18.12 4.03 16.15
N PRO A 330 -18.17 3.00 17.00
CA PRO A 330 -19.01 3.00 18.19
C PRO A 330 -18.76 4.26 19.04
N SER A 331 -19.58 4.49 20.06
CA SER A 331 -19.32 5.61 20.98
C SER A 331 -17.95 5.46 21.66
N GLU A 332 -17.29 6.58 21.97
CA GLU A 332 -16.00 6.57 22.69
C GLU A 332 -16.14 5.82 24.02
N GLU A 333 -17.25 6.02 24.75
CA GLU A 333 -17.54 5.30 26.00
C GLU A 333 -17.55 3.78 25.81
N THR A 334 -18.13 3.29 24.70
CA THR A 334 -18.16 1.85 24.39
C THR A 334 -16.77 1.34 24.06
N MET A 335 -16.02 2.06 23.23
CA MET A 335 -14.67 1.68 22.84
C MET A 335 -13.72 1.65 24.05
N ASP A 336 -13.77 2.68 24.88
CA ASP A 336 -12.96 2.77 26.10
C ASP A 336 -13.30 1.67 27.10
N ALA A 337 -14.59 1.36 27.28
CA ALA A 337 -15.03 0.28 28.17
C ALA A 337 -14.49 -1.08 27.72
N VAL A 338 -14.60 -1.41 26.43
CA VAL A 338 -14.14 -2.69 25.86
C VAL A 338 -12.63 -2.85 25.99
N ILE A 339 -11.86 -1.82 25.62
CA ILE A 339 -10.40 -1.90 25.68
C ILE A 339 -9.91 -1.89 27.15
N THR A 340 -10.55 -1.14 28.04
CA THR A 340 -10.25 -1.16 29.47
C THR A 340 -10.53 -2.53 30.07
N ASP A 341 -11.65 -3.17 29.71
CA ASP A 341 -11.98 -4.52 30.17
C ASP A 341 -10.93 -5.53 29.71
N PHE A 342 -10.50 -5.45 28.44
CA PHE A 342 -9.39 -6.27 27.92
C PHE A 342 -8.11 -6.05 28.74
N VAL A 343 -7.67 -4.80 28.93
CA VAL A 343 -6.43 -4.50 29.67
C VAL A 343 -6.51 -5.02 31.11
N ASN A 344 -7.68 -4.91 31.77
CA ASN A 344 -7.88 -5.41 33.14
C ASN A 344 -7.80 -6.93 33.25
N GLN A 345 -8.19 -7.66 32.21
CA GLN A 345 -8.16 -9.13 32.18
C GLN A 345 -6.84 -9.67 31.64
N SER A 346 -6.07 -8.87 30.92
CA SER A 346 -4.79 -9.25 30.30
C SER A 346 -3.60 -9.14 31.25
N SER A 347 -2.44 -9.59 30.76
CA SER A 347 -1.14 -9.46 31.44
C SER A 347 -0.46 -8.11 31.23
N PHE A 348 -1.09 -7.18 30.50
CA PHE A 348 -0.52 -5.87 30.09
C PHE A 348 -0.86 -4.72 31.05
N LYS A 349 -1.05 -5.02 32.32
CA LYS A 349 -1.37 -4.03 33.39
C LYS A 349 -0.21 -3.10 33.70
#